data_543205141c4331a42e5f01c23cca6ff0
#
_entry.id   543205141c4331a42e5f01c23cca6ff0
#
_cell.length_a   1.000
_cell.length_b   1.000
_cell.length_c   1.000
_cell.angle_alpha   90.00
_cell.angle_beta   90.00
_cell.angle_gamma   90.00
#
_symmetry.space_group_name_H-M   'P 1'
#
loop_
_entity.id
_entity.type
_entity.pdbx_description
1 polymer ?
#
loop_
_entity_poly.entity_id
_entity_poly.type
_entity_poly.pdbx_seq_one_letter_code
_entity_poly.pdbx_strand_id
1 'polypeptide(L)'
;MRHPYTPVFRDFLTSSMWATDPATRCVWIWFLLMADPEGFVVGTVPGVAQQAGVTLEQAKTAIALLESPDPYSSTPDFEGRRIVKAERGWHI
;
A
#
# COMPACT_ATOMS: atom_id res chain seq x y z
N MET A 1 16.92 -8.23 14.22
CA MET A 1 17.50 -8.70 12.97
C MET A 1 16.51 -8.61 11.83
N ARG A 2 16.94 -8.11 10.70
CA ARG A 2 16.06 -7.95 9.55
C ARG A 2 15.98 -9.27 8.77
N HIS A 3 14.79 -9.69 8.44
CA HIS A 3 14.62 -10.87 7.59
C HIS A 3 15.09 -10.58 6.16
N PRO A 4 15.67 -11.56 5.45
CA PRO A 4 16.09 -11.41 4.06
C PRO A 4 14.90 -11.30 3.09
N TYR A 5 13.70 -11.54 3.54
CA TYR A 5 12.49 -11.46 2.74
C TYR A 5 11.35 -10.86 3.57
N THR A 6 10.36 -10.28 2.88
CA THR A 6 9.13 -9.79 3.49
C THR A 6 8.01 -10.77 3.17
N PRO A 7 7.37 -11.36 4.17
CA PRO A 7 6.28 -12.31 3.89
C PRO A 7 5.04 -11.59 3.39
N VAL A 8 4.39 -12.18 2.39
CA VAL A 8 3.07 -11.76 1.93
C VAL A 8 2.12 -12.89 2.30
N PHE A 9 1.19 -12.61 3.21
CA PHE A 9 0.36 -13.64 3.80
C PHE A 9 -0.72 -14.14 2.83
N ARG A 10 -1.08 -15.42 3.00
CA ARG A 10 -2.15 -16.05 2.22
C ARG A 10 -3.46 -15.27 2.30
N ASP A 11 -3.73 -14.66 3.43
CA ASP A 11 -4.95 -13.88 3.66
C ASP A 11 -5.08 -12.70 2.70
N PHE A 12 -4.00 -12.29 2.05
CA PHE A 12 -4.04 -11.26 1.04
C PHE A 12 -5.02 -11.60 -0.08
N LEU A 13 -5.11 -12.88 -0.45
CA LEU A 13 -6.00 -13.33 -1.52
C LEU A 13 -7.48 -13.18 -1.18
N THR A 14 -7.82 -13.14 0.11
CA THR A 14 -9.20 -12.98 0.57
C THR A 14 -9.50 -11.57 1.05
N SER A 15 -8.52 -10.68 1.00
CA SER A 15 -8.71 -9.29 1.43
C SER A 15 -9.38 -8.46 0.33
N SER A 16 -9.98 -7.34 0.72
CA SER A 16 -10.54 -6.39 -0.24
C SER A 16 -9.48 -5.84 -1.21
N MET A 17 -8.21 -5.88 -0.82
CA MET A 17 -7.12 -5.43 -1.69
C MET A 17 -6.95 -6.32 -2.92
N TRP A 18 -7.23 -7.63 -2.81
CA TRP A 18 -7.12 -8.52 -3.96
C TRP A 18 -8.16 -8.23 -5.04
N ALA A 19 -9.28 -7.62 -4.66
CA ALA A 19 -10.33 -7.25 -5.59
C ALA A 19 -10.04 -5.97 -6.36
N THR A 20 -8.94 -5.27 -6.06
CA THR A 20 -8.56 -4.06 -6.80
C THR A 20 -7.88 -4.41 -8.13
N ASP A 21 -7.66 -3.40 -8.98
CA ASP A 21 -7.00 -3.62 -10.26
C ASP A 21 -5.51 -3.99 -10.06
N PRO A 22 -4.87 -4.57 -11.09
CA PRO A 22 -3.47 -5.01 -10.96
C PRO A 22 -2.50 -3.91 -10.58
N ALA A 23 -2.66 -2.70 -11.09
CA ALA A 23 -1.76 -1.59 -10.76
C ALA A 23 -1.85 -1.25 -9.26
N THR A 24 -3.07 -1.20 -8.72
CA THR A 24 -3.28 -0.92 -7.30
C THR A 24 -2.68 -2.03 -6.43
N ARG A 25 -2.80 -3.29 -6.85
CA ARG A 25 -2.18 -4.40 -6.13
C ARG A 25 -0.65 -4.28 -6.12
N CYS A 26 -0.05 -3.91 -7.22
CA CYS A 26 1.39 -3.70 -7.31
C CYS A 26 1.85 -2.57 -6.38
N VAL A 27 1.13 -1.47 -6.36
CA VAL A 27 1.43 -0.35 -5.47
C VAL A 27 1.29 -0.76 -4.00
N TRP A 28 0.24 -1.50 -3.67
CA TRP A 28 0.03 -1.97 -2.29
C TRP A 28 1.16 -2.90 -1.84
N ILE A 29 1.58 -3.83 -2.70
CA ILE A 29 2.70 -4.72 -2.40
C ILE A 29 3.99 -3.90 -2.19
N TRP A 30 4.20 -2.86 -3.00
CA TRP A 30 5.33 -1.96 -2.82
C TRP A 30 5.33 -1.34 -1.41
N PHE A 31 4.17 -0.85 -0.95
CA PHE A 31 4.04 -0.29 0.40
C PHE A 31 4.41 -1.32 1.47
N LEU A 32 3.91 -2.55 1.33
CA LEU A 32 4.21 -3.61 2.28
C LEU A 32 5.71 -3.94 2.35
N LEU A 33 6.37 -3.93 1.20
CA LEU A 33 7.79 -4.24 1.12
C LEU A 33 8.67 -3.10 1.65
N MET A 34 8.23 -1.87 1.47
CA MET A 34 9.03 -0.69 1.81
C MET A 34 8.80 -0.17 3.22
N ALA A 35 7.75 -0.63 3.89
CA ALA A 35 7.43 -0.17 5.23
C ALA A 35 8.53 -0.57 6.21
N ASP A 36 8.89 0.37 7.10
CA ASP A 36 9.80 0.05 8.20
C ASP A 36 9.06 -0.72 9.30
N PRO A 37 9.75 -1.17 10.36
CA PRO A 37 9.09 -1.92 11.44
C PRO A 37 7.94 -1.17 12.12
N GLU A 38 7.91 0.15 12.00
CA GLU A 38 6.87 0.97 12.61
C GLU A 38 5.75 1.32 11.63
N GLY A 39 5.85 0.84 10.38
CA GLY A 39 4.84 1.04 9.37
C GLY A 39 4.99 2.31 8.55
N PHE A 40 6.11 3.03 8.67
CA PHE A 40 6.36 4.23 7.88
C PHE A 40 7.01 3.88 6.54
N VAL A 41 6.54 4.55 5.48
CA VAL A 41 7.08 4.42 4.13
C VAL A 41 7.50 5.80 3.65
N VAL A 42 8.77 5.95 3.30
CA VAL A 42 9.30 7.21 2.77
C VAL A 42 9.32 7.12 1.25
N GLY A 43 8.81 8.16 0.59
CA GLY A 43 8.83 8.19 -0.87
C GLY A 43 7.96 9.27 -1.46
N THR A 44 7.99 9.32 -2.79
CA THR A 44 7.18 10.26 -3.59
C THR A 44 6.34 9.47 -4.58
N VAL A 45 5.28 10.07 -5.11
CA VAL A 45 4.40 9.39 -6.06
C VAL A 45 5.19 8.94 -7.32
N PRO A 46 6.04 9.78 -7.94
CA PRO A 46 6.84 9.31 -9.07
C PRO A 46 7.77 8.14 -8.73
N GLY A 47 8.36 8.15 -7.53
CA GLY A 47 9.21 7.06 -7.08
C GLY A 47 8.43 5.76 -6.91
N VAL A 48 7.22 5.84 -6.36
CA VAL A 48 6.34 4.68 -6.23
C VAL A 48 6.02 4.11 -7.62
N ALA A 49 5.65 4.97 -8.56
CA ALA A 49 5.32 4.54 -9.92
C ALA A 49 6.47 3.76 -10.55
N GLN A 50 7.67 4.30 -10.45
CA GLN A 50 8.87 3.68 -11.03
C GLN A 50 9.15 2.32 -10.40
N GLN A 51 9.13 2.23 -9.08
CA GLN A 51 9.51 1.00 -8.38
C GLN A 51 8.42 -0.06 -8.44
N ALA A 52 7.15 0.35 -8.44
CA ALA A 52 6.03 -0.59 -8.56
C ALA A 52 5.79 -1.04 -10.00
N GLY A 53 6.45 -0.39 -10.98
CA GLY A 53 6.31 -0.77 -12.38
C GLY A 53 4.98 -0.35 -12.99
N VAL A 54 4.43 0.78 -12.55
CA VAL A 54 3.16 1.32 -13.05
C VAL A 54 3.37 2.73 -13.59
N THR A 55 2.38 3.26 -14.32
CA THR A 55 2.45 4.64 -14.80
C THR A 55 2.22 5.61 -13.66
N LEU A 56 2.61 6.87 -13.86
CA LEU A 56 2.39 7.92 -12.86
C LEU A 56 0.90 8.06 -12.54
N GLU A 57 0.04 8.02 -13.56
CA GLU A 57 -1.40 8.11 -13.36
C GLU A 57 -1.95 6.92 -12.58
N GLN A 58 -1.47 5.73 -12.88
CA GLN A 58 -1.85 4.53 -12.13
C GLN A 58 -1.43 4.62 -10.67
N ALA A 59 -0.22 5.15 -10.42
CA ALA A 59 0.27 5.32 -9.05
C ALA A 59 -0.58 6.34 -8.28
N LYS A 60 -0.92 7.46 -8.92
CA LYS A 60 -1.79 8.47 -8.30
C LYS A 60 -3.15 7.89 -7.93
N THR A 61 -3.76 7.17 -8.86
CA THR A 61 -5.08 6.55 -8.64
C THR A 61 -5.01 5.50 -7.54
N ALA A 62 -3.98 4.66 -7.58
CA ALA A 62 -3.80 3.61 -6.57
C ALA A 62 -3.60 4.20 -5.17
N ILE A 63 -2.74 5.20 -5.04
CA ILE A 63 -2.49 5.84 -3.75
C ILE A 63 -3.76 6.50 -3.21
N ALA A 64 -4.51 7.19 -4.07
CA ALA A 64 -5.78 7.78 -3.67
C ALA A 64 -6.76 6.73 -3.15
N LEU A 65 -6.84 5.59 -3.82
CA LEU A 65 -7.70 4.50 -3.39
C LEU A 65 -7.26 3.93 -2.03
N LEU A 66 -5.95 3.73 -1.85
CA LEU A 66 -5.41 3.20 -0.60
C LEU A 66 -5.61 4.17 0.57
N GLU A 67 -5.62 5.47 0.31
CA GLU A 67 -5.89 6.50 1.30
C GLU A 67 -7.38 6.64 1.63
N SER A 68 -8.25 6.05 0.81
CA SER A 68 -9.70 6.16 0.98
C SER A 68 -10.21 5.21 2.06
N PRO A 69 -11.30 5.57 2.77
CA PRO A 69 -11.96 4.63 3.65
C PRO A 69 -12.45 3.39 2.88
N ASP A 70 -12.32 2.22 3.50
CA ASP A 70 -12.78 0.97 2.91
C ASP A 70 -13.80 0.31 3.85
N PRO A 71 -15.11 0.42 3.51
CA PRO A 71 -16.15 -0.15 4.37
C PRO A 71 -16.13 -1.68 4.39
N TYR A 72 -15.44 -2.30 3.45
CA TYR A 72 -15.33 -3.77 3.40
C TYR A 72 -14.07 -4.30 4.07
N SER A 73 -13.26 -3.43 4.65
CA SER A 73 -12.07 -3.83 5.38
C SER A 73 -12.44 -4.49 6.70
N SER A 74 -11.71 -5.53 7.06
CA SER A 74 -11.87 -6.17 8.37
C SER A 74 -11.19 -5.36 9.50
N THR A 75 -10.41 -4.34 9.14
CA THR A 75 -9.70 -3.50 10.10
C THR A 75 -10.49 -2.23 10.34
N PRO A 76 -10.98 -1.99 11.58
CA PRO A 76 -11.78 -0.80 11.86
C PRO A 76 -10.98 0.50 11.96
N ASP A 77 -9.66 0.41 12.17
CA ASP A 77 -8.80 1.58 12.36
C ASP A 77 -8.75 2.43 11.09
N PHE A 78 -8.75 3.75 11.26
CA PHE A 78 -8.67 4.70 10.16
C PHE A 78 -9.77 4.51 9.10
N GLU A 79 -10.95 4.02 9.52
CA GLU A 79 -12.08 3.76 8.62
C GLU A 79 -11.73 2.77 7.51
N GLY A 80 -10.80 1.87 7.76
CA GLY A 80 -10.36 0.89 6.77
C GLY A 80 -9.34 1.41 5.77
N ARG A 81 -8.82 2.61 5.97
CA ARG A 81 -7.76 3.13 5.09
C ARG A 81 -6.52 2.25 5.20
N ARG A 82 -5.94 1.93 4.05
CA ARG A 82 -4.72 1.11 4.00
C ARG A 82 -3.47 1.92 4.32
N ILE A 83 -3.45 3.18 3.92
CA ILE A 83 -2.35 4.09 4.18
C ILE A 83 -2.88 5.44 4.61
N VAL A 84 -2.08 6.16 5.37
CA VAL A 84 -2.39 7.53 5.81
C VAL A 84 -1.16 8.39 5.48
N LYS A 85 -1.40 9.58 4.96
CA LYS A 85 -0.33 10.50 4.59
C LYS A 85 0.50 10.88 5.82
N ALA A 86 1.81 10.87 5.67
CA ALA A 86 2.76 11.27 6.70
C ALA A 86 3.73 12.31 6.14
N GLU A 87 4.60 12.88 6.98
CA GLU A 87 5.44 14.00 6.61
C GLU A 87 6.31 13.78 5.38
N ARG A 88 6.91 12.59 5.26
CA ARG A 88 7.83 12.26 4.16
C ARG A 88 7.34 11.12 3.30
N GLY A 89 6.08 10.77 3.41
CA GLY A 89 5.53 9.64 2.69
C GLY A 89 4.21 9.22 3.30
N TRP A 90 4.15 7.99 3.80
CA TRP A 90 2.89 7.42 4.32
C TRP A 90 3.14 6.55 5.54
N HIS A 91 2.06 6.27 6.25
CA HIS A 91 2.04 5.29 7.33
C HIS A 91 0.98 4.23 7.01
N ILE A 92 1.37 2.99 7.17
CA ILE A 92 0.45 1.85 6.99
C ILE A 92 -0.25 1.56 8.31
#